data_10b92e2bb1d8189a4fa9ffe7fa2718e0
#
_entry.id   10b92e2bb1d8189a4fa9ffe7fa2718e0
#
_cell.length_a   1.000
_cell.length_b   1.000
_cell.length_c   1.000
_cell.angle_alpha   90.00
_cell.angle_beta   90.00
_cell.angle_gamma   90.00
#
_symmetry.space_group_name_H-M   'P 1'
#
loop_
_entity.id
_entity.type
_entity.pdbx_description
1 polymer ?
#
loop_
_entity_poly.entity_id
_entity_poly.type
_entity_poly.pdbx_seq_one_letter_code
_entity_poly.pdbx_strand_id
1 'polypeptide(L)'
;MIFGNLKPKYKLIRIDNKPILQPLYKTGFIKYLPQYHFIPDGMAVKTAFNMFGVNWEEFTSNFNAFKAYKSYSMGKLSGGERRVIETYLVLKSKSLITILDEPFSHLAPIHIEAIKTLIEEEKRNKIVIVSDHMYLHIIDSADKIYLLKNATTKEIKNLKELESYRYLNENVLK
;
A
#
# COMPACT_ATOMS: atom_id res chain seq x y z
N MET A 1 -1.81 -9.09 -10.91
CA MET A 1 -1.22 -10.43 -11.21
C MET A 1 -0.65 -11.11 -9.97
N ILE A 2 0.22 -10.47 -9.16
CA ILE A 2 0.78 -11.08 -7.92
C ILE A 2 -0.34 -11.40 -6.93
N PHE A 3 -1.26 -10.49 -6.68
CA PHE A 3 -2.41 -10.72 -5.81
C PHE A 3 -3.26 -11.92 -6.25
N GLY A 4 -3.38 -12.17 -7.56
CA GLY A 4 -4.03 -13.34 -8.11
C GLY A 4 -5.39 -13.10 -8.78
N ASN A 5 -5.84 -11.84 -8.86
CA ASN A 5 -7.09 -11.46 -9.56
C ASN A 5 -6.98 -11.57 -11.09
N LEU A 6 -5.77 -11.48 -11.64
CA LEU A 6 -5.49 -11.67 -13.06
C LEU A 6 -4.68 -12.95 -13.28
N LYS A 7 -5.03 -13.71 -14.32
CA LYS A 7 -4.32 -14.94 -14.71
C LYS A 7 -3.31 -14.63 -15.82
N PRO A 8 -2.02 -14.54 -15.54
CA PRO A 8 -0.99 -14.40 -16.57
C PRO A 8 -0.82 -15.74 -17.33
N LYS A 9 -0.24 -15.67 -18.53
CA LYS A 9 0.05 -16.86 -19.35
C LYS A 9 1.01 -17.82 -18.62
N TYR A 10 1.98 -17.26 -17.89
CA TYR A 10 2.93 -18.01 -17.06
C TYR A 10 3.05 -17.33 -15.70
N LYS A 11 3.04 -18.13 -14.65
CA LYS A 11 3.24 -17.65 -13.27
C LYS A 11 3.85 -18.77 -12.43
N LEU A 12 4.94 -18.44 -11.74
CA LEU A 12 5.50 -19.27 -10.69
C LEU A 12 5.74 -18.40 -9.47
N ILE A 13 5.07 -18.71 -8.38
CA ILE A 13 5.28 -18.06 -7.08
C ILE A 13 5.80 -19.13 -6.12
N ARG A 14 6.86 -18.80 -5.40
CA ARG A 14 7.42 -19.63 -4.34
C ARG A 14 7.52 -18.80 -3.06
N ILE A 15 7.20 -19.43 -1.93
CA ILE A 15 7.47 -18.93 -0.59
C ILE A 15 8.33 -19.98 0.10
N ASP A 16 9.49 -19.59 0.61
CA ASP A 16 10.48 -20.48 1.20
C ASP A 16 10.78 -21.71 0.29
N ASN A 17 11.04 -21.43 -1.00
CA ASN A 17 11.27 -22.40 -2.06
C ASN A 17 10.09 -23.35 -2.38
N LYS A 18 8.96 -23.26 -1.68
CA LYS A 18 7.77 -24.09 -1.93
C LYS A 18 6.85 -23.39 -2.94
N PRO A 19 6.42 -24.07 -4.02
CA PRO A 19 5.53 -23.49 -5.02
C PRO A 19 4.13 -23.27 -4.44
N ILE A 20 3.56 -22.10 -4.71
CA ILE A 20 2.18 -21.77 -4.35
C ILE A 20 1.32 -21.93 -5.60
N LEU A 21 0.49 -22.96 -5.63
CA LEU A 21 -0.33 -23.32 -6.80
C LEU A 21 -1.66 -22.54 -6.83
N GLN A 22 -2.18 -22.15 -5.68
CA GLN A 22 -3.42 -21.38 -5.59
C GLN A 22 -3.17 -19.85 -5.69
N PRO A 23 -4.20 -19.05 -6.02
CA PRO A 23 -4.09 -17.59 -5.98
C PRO A 23 -3.69 -17.09 -4.58
N LEU A 24 -2.72 -16.17 -4.49
CA LEU A 24 -2.19 -15.70 -3.19
C LEU A 24 -3.27 -15.07 -2.29
N TYR A 25 -4.29 -14.42 -2.85
CA TYR A 25 -5.37 -13.85 -2.03
C TYR A 25 -6.16 -14.90 -1.22
N LYS A 26 -6.14 -16.18 -1.65
CA LYS A 26 -6.78 -17.28 -0.91
C LYS A 26 -5.93 -17.82 0.24
N THR A 27 -4.65 -17.50 0.29
CA THR A 27 -3.72 -18.02 1.30
C THR A 27 -3.68 -17.20 2.58
N GLY A 28 -4.20 -15.99 2.57
CA GLY A 28 -4.00 -15.02 3.64
C GLY A 28 -2.59 -14.40 3.69
N PHE A 29 -1.65 -14.86 2.86
CA PHE A 29 -0.28 -14.35 2.84
C PHE A 29 -0.13 -12.95 2.28
N ILE A 30 -1.12 -12.49 1.51
CA ILE A 30 -1.09 -11.19 0.84
C ILE A 30 -2.27 -10.33 1.22
N LYS A 31 -2.02 -9.05 1.43
CA LYS A 31 -3.03 -7.99 1.53
C LYS A 31 -2.84 -6.98 0.40
N TYR A 32 -3.91 -6.39 -0.05
CA TYR A 32 -3.91 -5.46 -1.17
C TYR A 32 -4.80 -4.26 -0.89
N LEU A 33 -4.23 -3.07 -0.99
CA LEU A 33 -4.95 -1.80 -1.02
C LEU A 33 -5.17 -1.44 -2.49
N PRO A 34 -6.40 -1.47 -3.01
CA PRO A 34 -6.68 -1.01 -4.36
C PRO A 34 -6.68 0.51 -4.46
N GLN A 35 -6.56 1.03 -5.68
CA GLN A 35 -6.64 2.46 -5.97
C GLN A 35 -7.99 3.07 -5.52
N TYR A 36 -9.08 2.30 -5.65
CA TYR A 36 -10.41 2.72 -5.24
C TYR A 36 -10.74 2.32 -3.81
N HIS A 37 -11.67 3.04 -3.19
CA HIS A 37 -12.21 2.66 -1.89
C HIS A 37 -12.86 1.27 -1.96
N PHE A 38 -12.53 0.41 -1.02
CA PHE A 38 -12.98 -0.99 -1.06
C PHE A 38 -13.83 -1.40 0.15
N ILE A 39 -13.83 -0.59 1.21
CA ILE A 39 -14.69 -0.83 2.37
C ILE A 39 -16.07 -0.22 2.08
N PRO A 40 -17.18 -0.95 2.25
CA PRO A 40 -18.52 -0.42 1.98
C PRO A 40 -18.86 0.84 2.77
N ASP A 41 -19.53 1.81 2.14
CA ASP A 41 -19.89 3.10 2.74
C ASP A 41 -20.71 2.98 4.03
N GLY A 42 -21.62 2.00 4.09
CA GLY A 42 -22.45 1.73 5.27
C GLY A 42 -21.72 1.04 6.43
N MET A 43 -20.50 0.55 6.21
CA MET A 43 -19.75 -0.14 7.27
C MET A 43 -19.21 0.85 8.30
N ALA A 44 -19.42 0.56 9.59
CA ALA A 44 -18.82 1.36 10.65
C ALA A 44 -17.30 1.15 10.71
N VAL A 45 -16.55 2.22 10.99
CA VAL A 45 -15.08 2.19 11.14
C VAL A 45 -14.65 1.11 12.12
N LYS A 46 -15.27 1.03 13.30
CA LYS A 46 -15.02 -0.03 14.29
C LYS A 46 -15.16 -1.44 13.70
N THR A 47 -16.16 -1.65 12.86
CA THR A 47 -16.40 -2.96 12.25
C THR A 47 -15.27 -3.31 11.28
N ALA A 48 -14.80 -2.33 10.49
CA ALA A 48 -13.66 -2.52 9.60
C ALA A 48 -12.40 -2.91 10.39
N PHE A 49 -12.07 -2.20 11.46
CA PHE A 49 -10.91 -2.54 12.31
C PHE A 49 -11.00 -3.96 12.87
N ASN A 50 -12.16 -4.36 13.38
CA ASN A 50 -12.38 -5.72 13.88
C ASN A 50 -12.20 -6.80 12.79
N MET A 51 -12.74 -6.56 11.57
CA MET A 51 -12.62 -7.50 10.44
C MET A 51 -11.18 -7.67 9.97
N PHE A 52 -10.37 -6.61 10.05
CA PHE A 52 -8.96 -6.66 9.67
C PHE A 52 -8.05 -7.15 10.81
N GLY A 53 -8.58 -7.31 12.04
CA GLY A 53 -7.82 -7.70 13.22
C GLY A 53 -6.79 -6.64 13.62
N VAL A 54 -7.11 -5.36 13.42
CA VAL A 54 -6.21 -4.23 13.67
C VAL A 54 -6.70 -3.43 14.88
N ASN A 55 -5.75 -3.00 15.71
CA ASN A 55 -6.05 -2.30 16.94
C ASN A 55 -6.41 -0.83 16.68
N TRP A 56 -7.57 -0.40 17.19
CA TRP A 56 -8.06 0.97 17.08
C TRP A 56 -7.24 1.96 17.92
N GLU A 57 -6.86 1.58 19.10
CA GLU A 57 -6.12 2.42 20.03
C GLU A 57 -4.72 2.71 19.50
N GLU A 58 -4.07 1.72 18.87
CA GLU A 58 -2.80 1.88 18.17
C GLU A 58 -2.95 2.82 16.97
N PHE A 59 -4.01 2.67 16.18
CA PHE A 59 -4.32 3.59 15.09
C PHE A 59 -4.44 5.03 15.58
N THR A 60 -5.23 5.26 16.61
CA THR A 60 -5.49 6.62 17.11
C THR A 60 -4.33 7.23 17.88
N SER A 61 -3.32 6.47 18.27
CA SER A 61 -2.05 7.01 18.76
C SER A 61 -1.23 7.66 17.64
N ASN A 62 -1.29 7.10 16.43
CA ASN A 62 -0.62 7.66 15.24
C ASN A 62 -1.48 8.76 14.55
N PHE A 63 -2.81 8.65 14.64
CA PHE A 63 -3.77 9.51 13.95
C PHE A 63 -4.80 10.07 14.94
N ASN A 64 -4.35 10.94 15.85
CA ASN A 64 -5.15 11.44 16.98
C ASN A 64 -6.47 12.11 16.56
N ALA A 65 -6.48 12.80 15.41
CA ALA A 65 -7.68 13.46 14.86
C ALA A 65 -8.83 12.47 14.59
N PHE A 66 -8.55 11.19 14.42
CA PHE A 66 -9.55 10.17 14.10
C PHE A 66 -10.29 9.59 15.32
N LYS A 67 -9.94 9.97 16.56
CA LYS A 67 -10.54 9.40 17.79
C LYS A 67 -12.07 9.46 17.81
N ALA A 68 -12.66 10.52 17.26
CA ALA A 68 -14.11 10.70 17.21
C ALA A 68 -14.80 9.79 16.17
N TYR A 69 -14.08 9.17 15.25
CA TYR A 69 -14.65 8.48 14.08
C TYR A 69 -14.99 7.00 14.29
N LYS A 70 -14.71 6.45 15.47
CA LYS A 70 -14.88 5.01 15.78
C LYS A 70 -16.25 4.45 15.40
N SER A 71 -17.32 5.24 15.63
CA SER A 71 -18.71 4.87 15.33
C SER A 71 -19.23 5.42 14.00
N TYR A 72 -18.43 6.18 13.26
CA TYR A 72 -18.83 6.71 11.96
C TYR A 72 -18.91 5.58 10.92
N SER A 73 -19.83 5.72 9.96
CA SER A 73 -19.77 4.89 8.75
C SER A 73 -18.67 5.41 7.82
N MET A 74 -18.05 4.50 7.07
CA MET A 74 -16.96 4.84 6.12
C MET A 74 -17.38 5.90 5.11
N GLY A 75 -18.64 5.91 4.69
CA GLY A 75 -19.17 6.93 3.76
C GLY A 75 -19.35 8.33 4.34
N LYS A 76 -19.20 8.52 5.66
CA LYS A 76 -19.21 9.86 6.31
C LYS A 76 -17.83 10.51 6.34
N LEU A 77 -16.80 9.77 6.01
CA LEU A 77 -15.40 10.24 5.98
C LEU A 77 -15.11 10.93 4.65
N SER A 78 -14.26 11.94 4.67
CA SER A 78 -13.68 12.48 3.44
C SER A 78 -12.84 11.42 2.71
N GLY A 79 -12.61 11.60 1.40
CA GLY A 79 -11.80 10.65 0.63
C GLY A 79 -10.40 10.43 1.22
N GLY A 80 -9.75 11.49 1.70
CA GLY A 80 -8.45 11.41 2.35
C GLY A 80 -8.48 10.67 3.69
N GLU A 81 -9.45 10.98 4.56
CA GLU A 81 -9.61 10.27 5.84
C GLU A 81 -9.87 8.78 5.63
N ARG A 82 -10.72 8.46 4.67
CA ARG A 82 -11.00 7.09 4.29
C ARG A 82 -9.78 6.38 3.78
N ARG A 83 -8.98 7.05 2.93
CA ARG A 83 -7.72 6.51 2.41
C ARG A 83 -6.72 6.21 3.52
N VAL A 84 -6.57 7.10 4.51
CA VAL A 84 -5.74 6.85 5.70
C VAL A 84 -6.16 5.57 6.40
N ILE A 85 -7.45 5.42 6.71
CA ILE A 85 -7.97 4.22 7.40
C ILE A 85 -7.73 2.97 6.57
N GLU A 86 -8.10 2.97 5.28
CA GLU A 86 -7.96 1.81 4.40
C GLU A 86 -6.49 1.40 4.24
N THR A 87 -5.59 2.38 4.09
CA THR A 87 -4.14 2.13 4.01
C THR A 87 -3.62 1.52 5.31
N TYR A 88 -3.99 2.10 6.45
CA TYR A 88 -3.59 1.59 7.76
C TYR A 88 -4.07 0.15 7.99
N LEU A 89 -5.33 -0.14 7.72
CA LEU A 89 -5.92 -1.46 7.88
C LEU A 89 -5.19 -2.52 7.04
N VAL A 90 -4.91 -2.22 5.79
CA VAL A 90 -4.20 -3.14 4.90
C VAL A 90 -2.75 -3.31 5.33
N LEU A 91 -2.07 -2.22 5.70
CA LEU A 91 -0.66 -2.23 6.08
C LEU A 91 -0.44 -2.97 7.40
N LYS A 92 -1.28 -2.72 8.43
CA LYS A 92 -1.15 -3.34 9.77
C LYS A 92 -1.74 -4.73 9.86
N SER A 93 -2.53 -5.17 8.88
CA SER A 93 -3.07 -6.54 8.85
C SER A 93 -1.95 -7.59 8.76
N LYS A 94 -2.15 -8.71 9.43
CA LYS A 94 -1.23 -9.85 9.35
C LYS A 94 -1.11 -10.37 7.91
N SER A 95 0.10 -10.35 7.36
CA SER A 95 0.43 -10.84 6.02
C SER A 95 1.93 -11.04 5.88
N LEU A 96 2.37 -11.76 4.86
CA LEU A 96 3.77 -11.83 4.43
C LEU A 96 4.10 -10.75 3.39
N ILE A 97 3.08 -10.36 2.62
CA ILE A 97 3.22 -9.38 1.54
C ILE A 97 2.05 -8.40 1.64
N THR A 98 2.35 -7.12 1.58
CA THR A 98 1.34 -6.06 1.45
C THR A 98 1.59 -5.31 0.15
N ILE A 99 0.56 -5.14 -0.67
CA ILE A 99 0.60 -4.31 -1.88
C ILE A 99 -0.26 -3.08 -1.64
N LEU A 100 0.31 -1.91 -1.84
CA LEU A 100 -0.36 -0.62 -1.71
C LEU A 100 -0.36 0.07 -3.08
N ASP A 101 -1.56 0.28 -3.63
CA ASP A 101 -1.75 0.93 -4.92
C ASP A 101 -2.22 2.37 -4.70
N GLU A 102 -1.34 3.32 -5.01
CA GLU A 102 -1.50 4.76 -4.77
C GLU A 102 -1.90 5.12 -3.31
N PRO A 103 -1.15 4.65 -2.30
CA PRO A 103 -1.49 4.89 -0.89
C PRO A 103 -1.46 6.37 -0.50
N PHE A 104 -0.71 7.21 -1.21
CA PHE A 104 -0.52 8.63 -0.90
C PHE A 104 -1.54 9.55 -1.60
N SER A 105 -2.35 9.00 -2.51
CA SER A 105 -3.34 9.78 -3.26
C SER A 105 -4.36 10.45 -2.35
N HIS A 106 -4.61 11.75 -2.57
CA HIS A 106 -5.57 12.59 -1.84
C HIS A 106 -5.28 12.78 -0.34
N LEU A 107 -4.08 12.44 0.13
CA LEU A 107 -3.69 12.64 1.53
C LEU A 107 -3.11 14.05 1.77
N ALA A 108 -3.38 14.58 2.95
CA ALA A 108 -2.67 15.76 3.46
C ALA A 108 -1.21 15.38 3.78
N PRO A 109 -0.24 16.31 3.64
CA PRO A 109 1.19 16.02 3.87
C PRO A 109 1.48 15.34 5.21
N ILE A 110 0.81 15.74 6.29
CA ILE A 110 0.98 15.12 7.61
C ILE A 110 0.62 13.64 7.63
N HIS A 111 -0.39 13.23 6.84
CA HIS A 111 -0.80 11.82 6.74
C HIS A 111 0.16 11.02 5.85
N ILE A 112 0.73 11.66 4.82
CA ILE A 112 1.75 11.02 3.98
C ILE A 112 2.96 10.63 4.84
N GLU A 113 3.49 11.56 5.65
CA GLU A 113 4.64 11.28 6.51
C GLU A 113 4.33 10.20 7.56
N ALA A 114 3.14 10.22 8.14
CA ALA A 114 2.71 9.16 9.07
C ALA A 114 2.62 7.79 8.38
N ILE A 115 2.10 7.70 7.16
CA ILE A 115 2.03 6.45 6.39
C ILE A 115 3.45 6.00 5.98
N LYS A 116 4.35 6.89 5.57
CA LYS A 116 5.76 6.56 5.28
C LYS A 116 6.43 5.93 6.51
N THR A 117 6.26 6.53 7.69
CA THR A 117 6.78 5.99 8.95
C THR A 117 6.25 4.57 9.21
N LEU A 118 4.95 4.35 9.02
CA LEU A 118 4.36 3.02 9.18
C LEU A 118 4.88 2.00 8.15
N ILE A 119 5.14 2.41 6.91
CA ILE A 119 5.76 1.55 5.90
C ILE A 119 7.17 1.15 6.35
N GLU A 120 7.97 2.10 6.87
CA GLU A 120 9.31 1.83 7.40
C GLU A 120 9.30 0.82 8.57
N GLU A 121 8.29 0.88 9.44
CA GLU A 121 8.11 -0.08 10.53
C GLU A 121 7.72 -1.47 10.00
N GLU A 122 6.72 -1.54 9.12
CA GLU A 122 6.15 -2.80 8.66
C GLU A 122 7.07 -3.55 7.69
N LYS A 123 7.91 -2.87 6.90
CA LYS A 123 8.86 -3.53 5.99
C LYS A 123 9.93 -4.36 6.71
N ARG A 124 10.10 -4.20 8.03
CA ARG A 124 10.97 -5.04 8.86
C ARG A 124 10.40 -6.45 9.06
N ASN A 125 9.08 -6.61 8.92
CA ASN A 125 8.37 -7.84 9.22
C ASN A 125 7.71 -8.50 7.99
N LYS A 126 7.56 -7.74 6.90
CA LYS A 126 6.88 -8.21 5.67
C LYS A 126 7.43 -7.50 4.44
N ILE A 127 7.15 -8.05 3.28
CA ILE A 127 7.43 -7.37 2.01
C ILE A 127 6.32 -6.35 1.77
N VAL A 128 6.69 -5.07 1.61
CA VAL A 128 5.76 -4.00 1.24
C VAL A 128 6.06 -3.57 -0.19
N ILE A 129 5.09 -3.67 -1.07
CA ILE A 129 5.17 -3.23 -2.47
C ILE A 129 4.26 -2.00 -2.60
N VAL A 130 4.83 -0.89 -3.03
CA VAL A 130 4.09 0.37 -3.22
C VAL A 130 4.15 0.76 -4.69
N SER A 131 3.00 1.08 -5.30
CA SER A 131 2.90 1.78 -6.57
C SER A 131 2.24 3.14 -6.33
N ASP A 132 2.87 4.21 -6.81
CA ASP A 132 2.31 5.55 -6.72
C ASP A 132 2.89 6.44 -7.83
N HIS A 133 2.10 7.40 -8.30
CA HIS A 133 2.57 8.41 -9.24
C HIS A 133 3.31 9.57 -8.55
N MET A 134 3.19 9.69 -7.22
CA MET A 134 3.94 10.63 -6.39
C MET A 134 5.34 10.08 -6.10
N TYR A 135 6.16 9.96 -7.14
CA TYR A 135 7.43 9.25 -7.13
C TYR A 135 8.43 9.69 -6.03
N LEU A 136 8.39 10.96 -5.60
CA LEU A 136 9.27 11.45 -4.53
C LEU A 136 9.04 10.67 -3.23
N HIS A 137 7.79 10.40 -2.87
CA HIS A 137 7.49 9.62 -1.67
C HIS A 137 7.94 8.16 -1.79
N ILE A 138 7.94 7.61 -3.02
CA ILE A 138 8.48 6.27 -3.28
C ILE A 138 10.00 6.25 -3.12
N ILE A 139 10.69 7.21 -3.72
CA ILE A 139 12.16 7.29 -3.69
C ILE A 139 12.67 7.38 -2.24
N ASP A 140 12.02 8.19 -1.41
CA ASP A 140 12.42 8.40 -0.01
C ASP A 140 12.23 7.17 0.89
N SER A 141 11.31 6.26 0.52
CA SER A 141 10.90 5.15 1.39
C SER A 141 11.27 3.77 0.87
N ALA A 142 11.75 3.65 -0.37
CA ALA A 142 11.97 2.37 -1.01
C ALA A 142 13.40 1.86 -0.85
N ASP A 143 13.55 0.57 -0.47
CA ASP A 143 14.85 -0.12 -0.51
C ASP A 143 15.23 -0.52 -1.95
N LYS A 144 14.23 -0.74 -2.82
CA LYS A 144 14.39 -1.05 -4.24
C LYS A 144 13.30 -0.38 -5.06
N ILE A 145 13.70 0.18 -6.19
CA ILE A 145 12.81 0.87 -7.11
C ILE A 145 12.75 0.10 -8.43
N TYR A 146 11.55 -0.09 -8.95
CA TYR A 146 11.30 -0.72 -10.23
C TYR A 146 10.47 0.20 -11.12
N LEU A 147 10.98 0.51 -12.31
CA LEU A 147 10.21 1.19 -13.34
C LEU A 147 9.37 0.16 -14.11
N LEU A 148 8.05 0.37 -14.15
CA LEU A 148 7.14 -0.39 -15.00
C LEU A 148 6.89 0.39 -16.29
N LYS A 149 7.36 -0.12 -17.41
CA LYS A 149 7.17 0.48 -18.75
C LYS A 149 6.99 -0.61 -19.79
N ASN A 150 6.03 -0.42 -20.72
CA ASN A 150 5.75 -1.36 -21.80
C ASN A 150 5.56 -2.81 -21.32
N ALA A 151 4.78 -2.99 -20.25
CA ALA A 151 4.51 -4.29 -19.61
C ALA A 151 5.76 -5.06 -19.12
N THR A 152 6.89 -4.39 -18.99
CA THR A 152 8.14 -4.93 -18.41
C THR A 152 8.54 -4.12 -17.17
N THR A 153 9.24 -4.79 -16.26
CA THR A 153 9.82 -4.15 -15.08
C THR A 153 11.33 -4.08 -15.20
N LYS A 154 11.92 -2.95 -14.83
CA LYS A 154 13.36 -2.76 -14.72
C LYS A 154 13.72 -2.23 -13.34
N GLU A 155 14.65 -2.88 -12.66
CA GLU A 155 15.23 -2.36 -11.43
C GLU A 155 16.04 -1.10 -11.73
N ILE A 156 15.80 -0.05 -11.00
CA ILE A 156 16.50 1.25 -11.07
C ILE A 156 17.59 1.25 -10.01
N LYS A 157 18.84 1.23 -10.44
CA LYS A 157 20.00 1.27 -9.56
C LYS A 157 20.50 2.69 -9.31
N ASN A 158 20.25 3.59 -10.25
CA ASN A 158 20.60 5.00 -10.14
C ASN A 158 19.37 5.83 -10.57
N LEU A 159 18.97 6.78 -9.74
CA LEU A 159 17.78 7.60 -9.99
C LEU A 159 17.86 8.38 -11.32
N LYS A 160 19.06 8.73 -11.79
CA LYS A 160 19.26 9.35 -13.11
C LYS A 160 18.76 8.47 -14.28
N GLU A 161 18.66 7.16 -14.07
CA GLU A 161 18.06 6.28 -15.07
C GLU A 161 16.60 6.63 -15.35
N LEU A 162 15.85 7.17 -14.35
CA LEU A 162 14.46 7.59 -14.54
C LEU A 162 14.34 8.75 -15.54
N GLU A 163 15.33 9.65 -15.58
CA GLU A 163 15.42 10.71 -16.61
C GLU A 163 15.73 10.09 -17.98
N SER A 164 16.71 9.17 -18.04
CA SER A 164 17.09 8.45 -19.28
C SER A 164 15.92 7.67 -19.88
N TYR A 165 15.04 7.12 -19.05
CA TYR A 165 13.81 6.44 -19.49
C TYR A 165 12.65 7.40 -19.79
N ARG A 166 12.86 8.72 -19.70
CA ARG A 166 11.84 9.77 -19.86
C ARG A 166 10.63 9.56 -18.95
N TYR A 167 10.88 9.05 -17.73
CA TYR A 167 9.88 9.00 -16.68
C TYR A 167 9.84 10.33 -15.92
N LEU A 168 11.02 10.93 -15.71
CA LEU A 168 11.19 12.27 -15.16
C LEU A 168 11.76 13.20 -16.21
N ASN A 169 11.47 14.50 -16.08
CA ASN A 169 12.13 15.54 -16.86
C ASN A 169 13.60 15.65 -16.43
N GLU A 170 14.47 16.12 -17.33
CA GLU A 170 15.89 16.35 -17.04
C GLU A 170 16.05 17.35 -15.87
N ASN A 171 17.02 17.07 -14.98
CA ASN A 171 17.37 17.90 -13.82
C ASN A 171 16.29 17.99 -12.69
N VAL A 172 15.36 17.09 -12.62
CA VAL A 172 14.37 17.02 -11.53
C VAL A 172 14.97 16.43 -10.26
N LEU A 173 15.93 15.52 -10.42
CA LEU A 173 16.68 14.90 -9.32
C LEU A 173 18.01 15.64 -9.13
N LYS A 174 17.98 16.78 -8.45
CA LYS A 174 19.18 17.54 -8.05
C LYS A 174 19.70 17.07 -6.71
#